data_5b4b384c4df03157f910b3e306eed029
#
_entry.id   5b4b384c4df03157f910b3e306eed029
#
_cell.length_a   1.000
_cell.length_b   1.000
_cell.length_c   1.000
_cell.angle_alpha   90.00
_cell.angle_beta   90.00
_cell.angle_gamma   90.00
#
_symmetry.space_group_name_H-M   'P 1'
#
loop_
_entity.id
_entity.type
_entity.pdbx_description
1 polymer ?
#
loop_
_entity_poly.entity_id
_entity_poly.type
_entity_poly.pdbx_seq_one_letter_code
_entity_poly.pdbx_strand_id
1 'polypeptide(L)'
;MILKFKFLGSILLLIGLWGCTSGDDIIDYSQDLEISDPAPGSTPGFNKDRNVYFGDLHVHTKHSFDAYIFGTTATPDDAYDYAKGGSIKHALGYDMQLREPLDFYAVTDHGFLLGSVPDWADPNNGKAGTEPFHNLNIPENLNQESVAARSVLFQSYVRNIANFSNIWTRTVAYVTGDTARGSTLYDVDVHRTAWKDVIQSAQRHNDPGNFTTFVAYEYTSSTARSSNTEGAAPLKCLLTGAGCNFEGSPPHEGGNLHRNVIYKGNKFTVEPFTRLKSLNPEDLWSWMDELRENGVDTLAIPHNSNGSNGQMFEMENWDGLPIASQYAEFRMRNEPL
;
A
#
# COMPACT_ATOMS: atom_id res chain seq x y z
N MET A 1 4.27 -45.06 57.96
CA MET A 1 2.96 -45.22 57.32
C MET A 1 2.87 -44.09 56.28
N ILE A 2 2.95 -44.50 55.02
CA ILE A 2 3.19 -43.65 53.84
C ILE A 2 1.84 -43.29 53.22
N LEU A 3 1.59 -42.04 52.95
CA LEU A 3 0.50 -41.68 52.03
C LEU A 3 1.07 -40.73 50.95
N LYS A 4 1.19 -41.26 49.74
CA LYS A 4 1.53 -40.54 48.52
C LYS A 4 0.24 -39.88 47.99
N PHE A 5 0.23 -38.56 47.83
CA PHE A 5 -0.75 -37.90 46.98
C PHE A 5 -0.12 -37.49 45.65
N LYS A 6 -0.52 -38.17 44.60
CA LYS A 6 -0.32 -37.75 43.20
C LYS A 6 -1.41 -36.76 42.84
N PHE A 7 -1.03 -35.54 42.55
CA PHE A 7 -1.89 -34.60 41.82
C PHE A 7 -1.41 -34.55 40.38
N LEU A 8 -2.16 -35.26 39.51
CA LEU A 8 -2.09 -35.04 38.08
C LEU A 8 -3.04 -33.89 37.73
N GLY A 9 -2.49 -32.75 37.51
CA GLY A 9 -3.23 -31.60 36.94
C GLY A 9 -3.12 -31.66 35.42
N SER A 10 -4.15 -32.18 34.77
CA SER A 10 -4.28 -32.04 33.31
C SER A 10 -4.65 -30.60 32.98
N ILE A 11 -3.67 -29.82 32.49
CA ILE A 11 -3.94 -28.54 31.83
C ILE A 11 -4.41 -28.89 30.42
N LEU A 12 -5.71 -28.89 30.22
CA LEU A 12 -6.30 -28.84 28.88
C LEU A 12 -6.05 -27.43 28.33
N LEU A 13 -5.06 -27.34 27.43
CA LEU A 13 -4.90 -26.17 26.57
C LEU A 13 -6.04 -26.22 25.53
N LEU A 14 -7.11 -25.51 25.79
CA LEU A 14 -8.10 -25.15 24.78
C LEU A 14 -7.44 -24.14 23.87
N ILE A 15 -6.75 -24.64 22.83
CA ILE A 15 -6.42 -23.84 21.66
C ILE A 15 -7.74 -23.61 20.93
N GLY A 16 -8.40 -22.53 21.26
CA GLY A 16 -9.46 -22.01 20.41
C GLY A 16 -8.83 -21.70 19.05
N LEU A 17 -9.18 -22.48 18.06
CA LEU A 17 -9.01 -22.13 16.67
C LEU A 17 -9.87 -20.87 16.40
N TRP A 18 -9.35 -19.73 16.76
CA TRP A 18 -9.80 -18.49 16.13
C TRP A 18 -9.24 -18.58 14.72
N GLY A 19 -10.12 -18.83 13.76
CA GLY A 19 -9.76 -18.69 12.36
C GLY A 19 -9.13 -17.33 12.19
N CYS A 20 -7.87 -17.30 11.80
CA CYS A 20 -7.28 -16.11 11.20
C CYS A 20 -8.15 -15.83 9.98
N THR A 21 -9.01 -14.82 10.05
CA THR A 21 -9.52 -14.18 8.85
C THR A 21 -8.28 -13.60 8.19
N SER A 22 -7.83 -14.25 7.12
CA SER A 22 -6.79 -13.72 6.27
C SER A 22 -7.27 -12.33 5.83
N GLY A 23 -6.37 -11.33 5.78
CA GLY A 23 -6.71 -9.98 5.32
C GLY A 23 -7.10 -9.93 3.83
N ASP A 24 -7.42 -11.06 3.26
CA ASP A 24 -7.84 -11.30 1.88
C ASP A 24 -9.37 -11.42 1.75
N ASP A 25 -10.13 -10.97 2.77
CA ASP A 25 -11.57 -10.83 2.64
C ASP A 25 -11.89 -9.92 1.44
N ILE A 26 -12.67 -10.46 0.51
CA ILE A 26 -13.07 -9.78 -0.72
C ILE A 26 -14.38 -9.05 -0.47
N ILE A 27 -14.42 -7.76 -0.79
CA ILE A 27 -15.63 -6.95 -0.79
C ILE A 27 -16.15 -6.90 -2.23
N ASP A 28 -17.41 -7.27 -2.43
CA ASP A 28 -18.09 -7.20 -3.72
C ASP A 28 -19.04 -6.00 -3.74
N TYR A 29 -18.68 -5.00 -4.53
CA TYR A 29 -19.48 -3.78 -4.73
C TYR A 29 -20.42 -3.89 -5.93
N SER A 30 -20.54 -5.04 -6.59
CA SER A 30 -21.39 -5.21 -7.78
C SER A 30 -22.88 -4.98 -7.51
N GLN A 31 -23.32 -5.04 -6.25
CA GLN A 31 -24.70 -4.77 -5.87
C GLN A 31 -25.02 -3.27 -5.69
N ASP A 32 -24.00 -2.46 -5.47
CA ASP A 32 -24.15 -1.01 -5.24
C ASP A 32 -24.07 -0.22 -6.53
N LEU A 33 -23.68 -0.84 -7.63
CA LEU A 33 -23.48 -0.21 -8.93
C LEU A 33 -24.21 -1.02 -9.99
N GLU A 34 -25.27 -0.44 -10.59
CA GLU A 34 -25.87 -0.93 -11.83
C GLU A 34 -24.89 -0.69 -13.02
N ILE A 35 -23.67 -1.17 -12.91
CA ILE A 35 -22.71 -1.14 -14.03
C ILE A 35 -22.88 -2.44 -14.79
N SER A 36 -23.70 -2.40 -15.82
CA SER A 36 -23.61 -3.39 -16.88
C SER A 36 -22.33 -3.14 -17.65
N ASP A 37 -21.42 -4.11 -17.70
CA ASP A 37 -20.31 -4.07 -18.65
C ASP A 37 -20.90 -3.79 -20.05
N PRO A 38 -20.47 -2.72 -20.74
CA PRO A 38 -20.94 -2.47 -22.09
C PRO A 38 -20.58 -3.68 -22.96
N ALA A 39 -21.50 -4.13 -23.77
CA ALA A 39 -21.24 -5.21 -24.70
C ALA A 39 -19.99 -4.87 -25.54
N PRO A 40 -19.08 -5.83 -25.82
CA PRO A 40 -17.91 -5.57 -26.64
C PRO A 40 -18.29 -4.86 -27.94
N GLY A 41 -17.72 -3.70 -28.21
CA GLY A 41 -18.00 -2.86 -29.39
C GLY A 41 -19.21 -1.92 -29.25
N SER A 42 -19.88 -1.86 -28.07
CA SER A 42 -21.02 -0.94 -27.83
C SER A 42 -20.57 0.35 -27.11
N THR A 43 -19.31 0.51 -26.77
CA THR A 43 -18.79 1.71 -26.11
C THR A 43 -18.98 2.92 -27.02
N PRO A 44 -19.61 4.02 -26.55
CA PRO A 44 -19.66 5.25 -27.30
C PRO A 44 -18.27 5.69 -27.77
N GLY A 45 -18.11 6.03 -29.03
CA GLY A 45 -16.82 6.40 -29.58
C GLY A 45 -15.89 5.24 -29.95
N PHE A 46 -16.35 3.97 -29.86
CA PHE A 46 -15.53 2.83 -30.30
C PHE A 46 -15.04 3.03 -31.75
N ASN A 47 -13.71 2.92 -31.93
CA ASN A 47 -13.05 2.96 -33.22
C ASN A 47 -12.23 1.67 -33.40
N LYS A 48 -12.56 0.90 -34.43
CA LYS A 48 -11.84 -0.36 -34.77
C LYS A 48 -10.34 -0.15 -35.01
N ASP A 49 -9.96 1.07 -35.42
CA ASP A 49 -8.57 1.44 -35.73
C ASP A 49 -7.82 2.01 -34.53
N ARG A 50 -8.40 1.93 -33.32
CA ARG A 50 -7.96 2.42 -32.00
C ARG A 50 -8.27 3.90 -31.77
N ASN A 51 -8.50 4.24 -30.51
CA ASN A 51 -8.54 5.61 -29.99
C ASN A 51 -7.27 5.87 -29.16
N VAL A 52 -6.90 7.12 -29.04
CA VAL A 52 -5.86 7.57 -28.12
C VAL A 52 -6.56 8.11 -26.88
N TYR A 53 -6.15 7.65 -25.72
CA TYR A 53 -6.65 8.10 -24.41
C TYR A 53 -5.49 8.63 -23.58
N PHE A 54 -5.75 9.68 -22.82
CA PHE A 54 -4.77 10.32 -21.93
C PHE A 54 -5.21 10.19 -20.49
N GLY A 55 -4.33 9.76 -19.62
CA GLY A 55 -4.62 9.59 -18.22
C GLY A 55 -3.38 9.49 -17.37
N ASP A 56 -3.57 9.36 -16.06
CA ASP A 56 -2.50 9.16 -15.11
C ASP A 56 -2.84 7.97 -14.19
N LEU A 57 -1.87 7.09 -14.01
CA LEU A 57 -1.97 5.90 -13.16
C LEU A 57 -0.98 5.93 -12.00
N HIS A 58 -0.42 7.12 -11.68
CA HIS A 58 0.52 7.29 -10.58
C HIS A 58 0.24 8.60 -9.84
N VAL A 59 -0.70 8.57 -8.92
CA VAL A 59 -1.23 9.75 -8.22
C VAL A 59 -1.32 9.49 -6.73
N HIS A 60 -0.80 10.42 -5.93
CA HIS A 60 -0.84 10.37 -4.48
C HIS A 60 -1.72 11.47 -3.91
N THR A 61 -2.54 11.11 -2.92
CA THR A 61 -3.44 12.01 -2.20
C THR A 61 -2.99 12.22 -0.75
N LYS A 62 -3.84 12.85 0.06
CA LYS A 62 -3.57 12.98 1.50
C LYS A 62 -3.39 11.64 2.22
N HIS A 63 -3.87 10.54 1.66
CA HIS A 63 -3.74 9.22 2.29
C HIS A 63 -2.34 8.63 2.14
N SER A 64 -1.55 9.11 1.20
CA SER A 64 -0.15 8.72 1.03
C SER A 64 0.74 9.51 2.00
N PHE A 65 1.56 8.81 2.77
CA PHE A 65 2.39 9.44 3.79
C PHE A 65 3.33 10.51 3.24
N ASP A 66 3.92 10.26 2.08
CA ASP A 66 4.84 11.17 1.42
C ASP A 66 4.14 12.44 0.92
N ALA A 67 3.06 12.28 0.19
CA ALA A 67 2.27 13.41 -0.31
C ALA A 67 1.79 14.29 0.85
N TYR A 68 1.25 13.69 1.90
CA TYR A 68 0.78 14.44 3.07
C TYR A 68 1.92 15.15 3.81
N ILE A 69 3.05 14.48 4.00
CA ILE A 69 4.23 15.10 4.64
C ILE A 69 4.67 16.35 3.85
N PHE A 70 4.65 16.29 2.53
CA PHE A 70 5.03 17.42 1.67
C PHE A 70 3.91 18.44 1.42
N GLY A 71 2.77 18.31 2.10
CA GLY A 71 1.74 19.34 2.15
C GLY A 71 0.48 19.05 1.33
N THR A 72 0.39 17.90 0.67
CA THR A 72 -0.82 17.51 -0.05
C THR A 72 -1.97 17.25 0.92
N THR A 73 -3.03 18.04 0.80
CA THR A 73 -4.28 17.86 1.58
C THR A 73 -5.44 17.37 0.71
N ALA A 74 -5.23 17.28 -0.60
CA ALA A 74 -6.22 16.81 -1.55
C ALA A 74 -6.69 15.39 -1.22
N THR A 75 -7.98 15.18 -1.22
CA THR A 75 -8.64 13.89 -1.04
C THR A 75 -8.60 13.08 -2.34
N PRO A 76 -8.92 11.79 -2.31
CA PRO A 76 -9.16 11.05 -3.55
C PRO A 76 -10.23 11.68 -4.45
N ASP A 77 -11.32 12.23 -3.88
CA ASP A 77 -12.35 12.93 -4.67
C ASP A 77 -11.78 14.18 -5.34
N ASP A 78 -10.99 15.00 -4.63
CA ASP A 78 -10.32 16.17 -5.21
C ASP A 78 -9.41 15.78 -6.38
N ALA A 79 -8.71 14.66 -6.27
CA ALA A 79 -7.83 14.16 -7.33
C ALA A 79 -8.61 13.78 -8.59
N TYR A 80 -9.76 13.10 -8.45
CA TYR A 80 -10.63 12.80 -9.59
C TYR A 80 -11.33 14.03 -10.16
N ASP A 81 -11.75 14.98 -9.33
CA ASP A 81 -12.31 16.25 -9.81
C ASP A 81 -11.27 17.03 -10.61
N TYR A 82 -10.03 17.07 -10.15
CA TYR A 82 -8.92 17.68 -10.89
C TYR A 82 -8.70 17.00 -12.24
N ALA A 83 -8.66 15.66 -12.26
CA ALA A 83 -8.49 14.89 -13.50
C ALA A 83 -9.59 15.17 -14.54
N LYS A 84 -10.83 15.41 -14.09
CA LYS A 84 -11.96 15.81 -14.93
C LYS A 84 -11.95 17.29 -15.33
N GLY A 85 -10.90 18.03 -15.01
CA GLY A 85 -10.74 19.45 -15.32
C GLY A 85 -11.36 20.40 -14.29
N GLY A 86 -11.72 19.91 -13.11
CA GLY A 86 -12.09 20.74 -11.96
C GLY A 86 -10.91 21.52 -11.40
N SER A 87 -11.19 22.60 -10.67
CA SER A 87 -10.17 23.38 -9.95
C SER A 87 -10.05 22.88 -8.52
N ILE A 88 -8.82 22.61 -8.07
CA ILE A 88 -8.50 22.28 -6.67
C ILE A 88 -7.51 23.29 -6.09
N LYS A 89 -7.42 23.34 -4.76
CA LYS A 89 -6.45 24.20 -4.06
C LYS A 89 -5.14 23.46 -3.86
N HIS A 90 -4.05 24.10 -4.31
CA HIS A 90 -2.71 23.72 -3.88
C HIS A 90 -2.53 24.00 -2.38
N ALA A 91 -1.68 23.23 -1.70
CA ALA A 91 -1.38 23.44 -0.27
C ALA A 91 -0.96 24.87 0.08
N LEU A 92 -0.32 25.59 -0.83
CA LEU A 92 0.07 27.00 -0.67
C LEU A 92 -1.04 28.01 -1.05
N GLY A 93 -2.27 27.56 -1.28
CA GLY A 93 -3.48 28.39 -1.38
C GLY A 93 -3.85 28.89 -2.78
N TYR A 94 -3.08 28.63 -3.81
CA TYR A 94 -3.46 29.00 -5.19
C TYR A 94 -4.29 27.88 -5.86
N ASP A 95 -5.08 28.28 -6.86
CA ASP A 95 -5.89 27.34 -7.63
C ASP A 95 -5.05 26.60 -8.68
N MET A 96 -5.33 25.32 -8.83
CA MET A 96 -4.76 24.45 -9.85
C MET A 96 -5.88 23.82 -10.69
N GLN A 97 -5.69 23.79 -11.98
CA GLN A 97 -6.64 23.19 -12.92
C GLN A 97 -5.91 22.68 -14.16
N LEU A 98 -6.31 21.52 -14.67
CA LEU A 98 -5.85 21.02 -15.96
C LEU A 98 -6.44 21.87 -17.09
N ARG A 99 -5.69 22.06 -18.17
CA ARG A 99 -6.19 22.74 -19.38
C ARG A 99 -7.19 21.90 -20.13
N GLU A 100 -6.99 20.59 -20.15
CA GLU A 100 -7.84 19.60 -20.78
C GLU A 100 -8.11 18.48 -19.76
N PRO A 101 -9.36 18.00 -19.63
CA PRO A 101 -9.66 16.83 -18.83
C PRO A 101 -8.91 15.59 -19.31
N LEU A 102 -8.65 14.65 -18.41
CA LEU A 102 -8.11 13.34 -18.73
C LEU A 102 -9.24 12.36 -19.08
N ASP A 103 -8.90 11.27 -19.79
CA ASP A 103 -9.84 10.22 -20.15
C ASP A 103 -9.93 9.13 -19.07
N PHE A 104 -8.85 8.91 -18.33
CA PHE A 104 -8.80 7.92 -17.25
C PHE A 104 -7.84 8.35 -16.13
N TYR A 105 -8.08 7.80 -14.93
CA TYR A 105 -7.27 8.13 -13.76
C TYR A 105 -7.28 7.04 -12.71
N ALA A 106 -6.21 6.92 -11.94
CA ALA A 106 -6.14 6.08 -10.77
C ALA A 106 -5.40 6.78 -9.63
N VAL A 107 -6.03 6.87 -8.46
CA VAL A 107 -5.34 7.19 -7.23
C VAL A 107 -4.55 5.96 -6.78
N THR A 108 -3.25 6.14 -6.56
CA THR A 108 -2.29 5.09 -6.26
C THR A 108 -1.47 5.44 -5.02
N ASP A 109 -2.13 5.85 -3.96
CA ASP A 109 -1.48 6.13 -2.69
C ASP A 109 -0.61 4.94 -2.23
N HIS A 110 0.50 5.18 -1.55
CA HIS A 110 1.29 4.13 -0.93
C HIS A 110 0.42 3.24 -0.06
N GLY A 111 0.30 1.97 -0.41
CA GLY A 111 -0.63 1.04 0.25
C GLY A 111 -0.28 0.74 1.71
N PHE A 112 0.98 0.91 2.12
CA PHE A 112 1.36 0.69 3.52
C PHE A 112 1.13 1.94 4.38
N LEU A 113 0.59 1.73 5.59
CA LEU A 113 0.26 2.81 6.54
C LEU A 113 -0.64 3.90 5.94
N LEU A 114 -1.52 3.49 5.03
CA LEU A 114 -2.45 4.36 4.31
C LEU A 114 -3.30 5.17 5.31
N GLY A 115 -3.35 6.49 5.14
CA GLY A 115 -4.10 7.39 6.01
C GLY A 115 -3.48 7.68 7.39
N SER A 116 -2.40 7.01 7.77
CA SER A 116 -1.85 7.13 9.14
C SER A 116 -1.30 8.53 9.45
N VAL A 117 -0.60 9.15 8.52
CA VAL A 117 0.00 10.47 8.78
C VAL A 117 -1.05 11.57 8.92
N PRO A 118 -2.07 11.68 8.06
CA PRO A 118 -3.17 12.62 8.29
C PRO A 118 -3.93 12.37 9.60
N ASP A 119 -4.11 11.10 9.99
CA ASP A 119 -4.74 10.76 11.27
C ASP A 119 -3.91 11.23 12.47
N TRP A 120 -2.59 11.07 12.44
CA TRP A 120 -1.72 11.61 13.50
C TRP A 120 -1.64 13.14 13.49
N ALA A 121 -1.82 13.76 12.35
CA ALA A 121 -1.79 15.21 12.22
C ALA A 121 -3.09 15.88 12.70
N ASP A 122 -4.19 15.14 12.80
CA ASP A 122 -5.48 15.67 13.19
C ASP A 122 -5.47 16.10 14.68
N PRO A 123 -5.66 17.40 14.97
CA PRO A 123 -5.68 17.91 16.33
C PRO A 123 -6.84 17.36 17.18
N ASN A 124 -7.86 16.78 16.54
CA ASN A 124 -9.08 16.33 17.21
C ASN A 124 -9.09 14.85 17.59
N ASN A 125 -8.14 14.06 17.10
CA ASN A 125 -8.14 12.62 17.32
C ASN A 125 -7.62 12.19 18.71
N GLY A 126 -7.13 13.13 19.52
CA GLY A 126 -6.65 12.87 20.87
C GLY A 126 -5.42 11.98 21.00
N LYS A 127 -4.73 11.68 19.91
CA LYS A 127 -3.51 10.88 19.88
C LYS A 127 -2.33 11.71 20.41
N ALA A 128 -2.18 11.77 21.73
CA ALA A 128 -1.03 12.43 22.35
C ALA A 128 0.27 11.73 21.94
N GLY A 129 1.32 12.50 21.66
CA GLY A 129 2.64 11.97 21.30
C GLY A 129 2.83 11.65 19.83
N THR A 130 2.00 12.19 18.96
CA THR A 130 2.13 12.10 17.49
C THR A 130 3.09 13.12 16.88
N GLU A 131 3.89 13.79 17.71
CA GLU A 131 4.99 14.61 17.21
C GLU A 131 5.97 13.74 16.39
N PRO A 132 6.49 14.22 15.27
CA PRO A 132 6.41 15.61 14.76
C PRO A 132 5.26 15.87 13.77
N PHE A 133 4.27 15.00 13.66
CA PHE A 133 3.19 15.10 12.66
C PHE A 133 2.03 16.00 13.09
N HIS A 134 1.86 16.21 14.39
CA HIS A 134 0.75 16.99 14.94
C HIS A 134 0.60 18.36 14.27
N ASN A 135 -0.58 18.69 13.82
CA ASN A 135 -0.89 19.94 13.12
C ASN A 135 -0.06 20.19 11.83
N LEU A 136 0.49 19.15 11.19
CA LEU A 136 1.42 19.30 10.09
C LEU A 136 0.89 20.19 8.95
N ASN A 137 -0.37 20.02 8.57
CA ASN A 137 -1.00 20.68 7.42
C ASN A 137 -2.12 21.65 7.81
N ILE A 138 -2.09 22.25 9.02
CA ILE A 138 -2.94 23.41 9.32
C ILE A 138 -2.45 24.62 8.51
N PRO A 139 -3.32 25.62 8.22
CA PRO A 139 -2.99 26.77 7.36
C PRO A 139 -1.72 27.51 7.77
N GLU A 140 -1.45 27.63 9.05
CA GLU A 140 -0.27 28.31 9.60
C GLU A 140 1.05 27.58 9.27
N ASN A 141 0.99 26.27 9.06
CA ASN A 141 2.13 25.40 8.75
C ASN A 141 2.27 25.09 7.25
N LEU A 142 1.35 25.56 6.41
CA LEU A 142 1.38 25.39 4.96
C LEU A 142 1.99 26.61 4.27
N ASN A 143 3.28 26.84 4.49
CA ASN A 143 4.04 27.86 3.77
C ASN A 143 5.28 27.25 3.11
N GLN A 144 5.87 27.98 2.16
CA GLN A 144 6.96 27.48 1.32
C GLN A 144 8.18 27.03 2.14
N GLU A 145 8.53 27.75 3.19
CA GLU A 145 9.69 27.44 4.03
C GLU A 145 9.43 26.16 4.86
N SER A 146 8.27 26.05 5.50
CA SER A 146 7.93 24.88 6.32
C SER A 146 7.81 23.61 5.45
N VAL A 147 7.23 23.71 4.26
CA VAL A 147 7.12 22.57 3.33
C VAL A 147 8.49 22.14 2.82
N ALA A 148 9.37 23.08 2.49
CA ALA A 148 10.73 22.77 2.05
C ALA A 148 11.57 22.06 3.14
N ALA A 149 11.32 22.37 4.41
CA ALA A 149 12.03 21.73 5.53
C ALA A 149 11.58 20.28 5.82
N ARG A 150 10.48 19.82 5.25
CA ARG A 150 9.87 18.51 5.56
C ARG A 150 10.64 17.30 5.04
N SER A 151 11.65 17.50 4.20
CA SER A 151 12.53 16.42 3.74
C SER A 151 13.20 15.65 4.89
N VAL A 152 13.53 16.32 6.00
CA VAL A 152 14.09 15.68 7.20
C VAL A 152 13.04 14.82 7.90
N LEU A 153 11.80 15.31 7.99
CA LEU A 153 10.66 14.57 8.54
C LEU A 153 10.37 13.33 7.72
N PHE A 154 10.31 13.47 6.39
CA PHE A 154 10.13 12.35 5.47
C PHE A 154 11.20 11.27 5.65
N GLN A 155 12.49 11.66 5.68
CA GLN A 155 13.59 10.72 5.90
C GLN A 155 13.49 10.02 7.25
N SER A 156 13.10 10.75 8.30
CA SER A 156 12.90 10.19 9.63
C SER A 156 11.75 9.17 9.64
N TYR A 157 10.63 9.50 9.00
CA TYR A 157 9.49 8.61 8.87
C TYR A 157 9.86 7.30 8.17
N VAL A 158 10.49 7.37 7.00
CA VAL A 158 10.89 6.19 6.22
C VAL A 158 11.84 5.28 6.99
N ARG A 159 12.76 5.85 7.79
CA ARG A 159 13.69 5.06 8.63
C ARG A 159 13.01 4.35 9.80
N ASN A 160 11.87 4.86 10.28
CA ASN A 160 11.21 4.39 11.50
C ASN A 160 9.91 3.62 11.26
N ILE A 161 9.57 3.30 10.02
CA ILE A 161 8.31 2.62 9.64
C ILE A 161 8.06 1.34 10.43
N ALA A 162 9.11 0.57 10.75
CA ALA A 162 9.00 -0.68 11.49
C ALA A 162 9.43 -0.54 12.96
N ASN A 163 9.07 0.57 13.62
CA ASN A 163 9.45 0.77 15.02
C ASN A 163 8.53 -0.02 15.96
N PHE A 164 9.05 -1.10 16.54
CA PHE A 164 8.34 -1.93 17.51
C PHE A 164 8.48 -1.33 18.93
N SER A 165 7.37 -0.90 19.53
CA SER A 165 7.41 -0.20 20.82
C SER A 165 7.58 -1.11 22.02
N ASN A 166 7.19 -2.39 21.94
CA ASN A 166 7.24 -3.31 23.08
C ASN A 166 7.38 -4.77 22.66
N ILE A 167 7.64 -5.64 23.66
CA ILE A 167 7.88 -7.06 23.44
C ILE A 167 6.65 -7.79 22.85
N TRP A 168 5.45 -7.35 23.17
CA TRP A 168 4.23 -7.99 22.68
C TRP A 168 4.01 -7.74 21.20
N THR A 169 4.17 -6.50 20.73
CA THR A 169 4.04 -6.17 19.31
C THR A 169 5.11 -6.88 18.48
N ARG A 170 6.35 -6.98 19.01
CA ARG A 170 7.41 -7.76 18.37
C ARG A 170 7.10 -9.26 18.30
N THR A 171 6.54 -9.80 19.39
CA THR A 171 6.14 -11.21 19.43
C THR A 171 5.02 -11.50 18.42
N VAL A 172 4.03 -10.63 18.32
CA VAL A 172 2.95 -10.77 17.33
C VAL A 172 3.51 -10.73 15.92
N ALA A 173 4.35 -9.75 15.58
CA ALA A 173 4.99 -9.66 14.28
C ALA A 173 5.82 -10.90 13.93
N TYR A 174 6.59 -11.42 14.90
CA TYR A 174 7.38 -12.62 14.72
C TYR A 174 6.52 -13.88 14.46
N VAL A 175 5.45 -14.07 15.26
CA VAL A 175 4.59 -15.26 15.18
C VAL A 175 3.70 -15.25 13.94
N THR A 176 3.21 -14.09 13.54
CA THR A 176 2.28 -13.96 12.43
C THR A 176 2.96 -13.70 11.08
N GLY A 177 4.26 -13.34 11.09
CA GLY A 177 4.94 -12.79 9.91
C GLY A 177 4.39 -11.42 9.45
N ASP A 178 3.48 -10.84 10.20
CA ASP A 178 2.80 -9.59 9.87
C ASP A 178 3.46 -8.42 10.60
N THR A 179 4.37 -7.76 9.91
CA THR A 179 5.11 -6.63 10.47
C THR A 179 4.22 -5.40 10.71
N ALA A 180 3.10 -5.29 10.00
CA ALA A 180 2.13 -4.22 10.23
C ALA A 180 1.57 -4.30 11.66
N ARG A 181 1.18 -5.48 12.12
CA ARG A 181 0.69 -5.70 13.49
C ARG A 181 1.73 -5.43 14.57
N GLY A 182 3.01 -5.49 14.20
CA GLY A 182 4.13 -5.15 15.10
C GLY A 182 4.48 -3.67 15.13
N SER A 183 4.02 -2.88 14.18
CA SER A 183 4.32 -1.46 14.07
C SER A 183 3.41 -0.63 14.99
N THR A 184 4.00 0.31 15.74
CA THR A 184 3.22 1.30 16.51
C THR A 184 2.56 2.36 15.64
N LEU A 185 2.95 2.42 14.38
CA LEU A 185 2.44 3.35 13.40
C LEU A 185 1.22 2.80 12.65
N TYR A 186 0.95 1.52 12.77
CA TYR A 186 -0.16 0.86 12.08
C TYR A 186 -1.42 0.87 12.96
N ASP A 187 -2.47 1.44 12.41
CA ASP A 187 -3.82 1.39 12.94
C ASP A 187 -4.72 0.79 11.85
N VAL A 188 -5.25 -0.40 12.11
CA VAL A 188 -6.03 -1.16 11.13
C VAL A 188 -7.31 -0.45 10.71
N ASP A 189 -7.96 0.25 11.62
CA ASP A 189 -9.22 0.93 11.33
C ASP A 189 -8.98 2.18 10.48
N VAL A 190 -7.91 2.93 10.76
CA VAL A 190 -7.47 4.05 9.92
C VAL A 190 -7.12 3.56 8.52
N HIS A 191 -6.32 2.50 8.44
CA HIS A 191 -5.88 1.92 7.17
C HIS A 191 -7.04 1.45 6.30
N ARG A 192 -7.96 0.68 6.87
CA ARG A 192 -9.16 0.20 6.17
C ARG A 192 -10.10 1.32 5.75
N THR A 193 -10.24 2.33 6.61
CA THR A 193 -11.08 3.51 6.30
C THR A 193 -10.51 4.28 5.12
N ALA A 194 -9.20 4.53 5.10
CA ALA A 194 -8.54 5.21 4.00
C ALA A 194 -8.59 4.38 2.70
N TRP A 195 -8.39 3.07 2.78
CA TRP A 195 -8.54 2.19 1.61
C TRP A 195 -9.97 2.18 1.06
N LYS A 196 -10.96 2.11 1.95
CA LYS A 196 -12.36 2.21 1.56
C LYS A 196 -12.69 3.55 0.89
N ASP A 197 -12.10 4.66 1.36
CA ASP A 197 -12.27 5.98 0.75
C ASP A 197 -11.70 6.00 -0.67
N VAL A 198 -10.51 5.43 -0.89
CA VAL A 198 -9.92 5.28 -2.25
C VAL A 198 -10.84 4.49 -3.17
N ILE A 199 -11.35 3.33 -2.71
CA ILE A 199 -12.29 2.50 -3.49
C ILE A 199 -13.55 3.30 -3.84
N GLN A 200 -14.21 3.87 -2.84
CA GLN A 200 -15.48 4.55 -3.02
C GLN A 200 -15.35 5.81 -3.88
N SER A 201 -14.25 6.54 -3.75
CA SER A 201 -13.97 7.71 -4.58
C SER A 201 -13.81 7.31 -6.05
N ALA A 202 -13.01 6.28 -6.35
CA ALA A 202 -12.90 5.76 -7.71
C ALA A 202 -14.26 5.39 -8.29
N GLN A 203 -15.10 4.69 -7.51
CA GLN A 203 -16.44 4.29 -7.96
C GLN A 203 -17.36 5.46 -8.21
N ARG A 204 -17.39 6.46 -7.32
CA ARG A 204 -18.26 7.66 -7.49
C ARG A 204 -17.91 8.48 -8.72
N HIS A 205 -16.64 8.51 -9.10
CA HIS A 205 -16.16 9.32 -10.22
C HIS A 205 -16.10 8.58 -11.55
N ASN A 206 -16.33 7.26 -11.56
CA ASN A 206 -16.35 6.48 -12.80
C ASN A 206 -17.62 6.82 -13.61
N ASP A 207 -17.40 7.30 -14.83
CA ASP A 207 -18.45 7.67 -15.79
C ASP A 207 -18.14 6.99 -17.13
N PRO A 208 -18.56 5.73 -17.30
CA PRO A 208 -18.23 4.94 -18.47
C PRO A 208 -18.60 5.62 -19.80
N GLY A 209 -17.62 5.77 -20.67
CA GLY A 209 -17.76 6.47 -21.96
C GLY A 209 -17.29 7.93 -21.95
N ASN A 210 -17.15 8.55 -20.78
CA ASN A 210 -16.62 9.91 -20.62
C ASN A 210 -15.32 9.94 -19.81
N PHE A 211 -15.28 9.24 -18.67
CA PHE A 211 -14.13 9.20 -17.78
C PHE A 211 -14.04 7.84 -17.08
N THR A 212 -12.90 7.19 -17.18
CA THR A 212 -12.68 5.89 -16.56
C THR A 212 -11.80 6.02 -15.32
N THR A 213 -12.26 5.46 -14.21
CA THR A 213 -11.46 5.36 -12.99
C THR A 213 -11.04 3.91 -12.71
N PHE A 214 -9.89 3.76 -12.09
CA PHE A 214 -9.44 2.47 -11.60
C PHE A 214 -9.23 2.54 -10.09
N VAL A 215 -9.66 1.50 -9.39
CA VAL A 215 -9.24 1.28 -8.01
C VAL A 215 -7.82 0.73 -8.03
N ALA A 216 -6.92 1.41 -7.33
CA ALA A 216 -5.51 1.08 -7.36
C ALA A 216 -4.79 1.51 -6.07
N TYR A 217 -3.58 1.04 -5.90
CA TYR A 217 -2.66 1.49 -4.85
C TYR A 217 -1.22 1.25 -5.28
N GLU A 218 -0.27 1.88 -4.60
CA GLU A 218 1.14 1.61 -4.82
C GLU A 218 1.68 0.56 -3.84
N TYR A 219 2.12 -0.56 -4.38
CA TYR A 219 2.96 -1.50 -3.64
C TYR A 219 4.39 -0.97 -3.59
N THR A 220 4.76 -0.47 -2.43
CA THR A 220 6.02 0.21 -2.18
C THR A 220 7.06 -0.77 -1.67
N SER A 221 7.80 -1.41 -2.53
CA SER A 221 8.93 -2.24 -2.17
C SER A 221 10.24 -1.51 -2.42
N SER A 222 11.16 -1.59 -1.49
CA SER A 222 12.48 -0.99 -1.64
C SER A 222 13.47 -1.76 -0.81
N THR A 223 14.18 -2.68 -1.38
CA THR A 223 15.40 -3.20 -0.77
C THR A 223 16.31 -3.86 -1.78
N ALA A 224 17.59 -3.89 -1.43
CA ALA A 224 18.51 -4.84 -1.96
C ALA A 224 18.29 -6.21 -1.32
N ARG A 225 18.60 -7.25 -2.03
CA ARG A 225 18.76 -8.59 -1.49
C ARG A 225 19.84 -8.54 -0.41
N SER A 226 19.50 -8.92 0.80
CA SER A 226 20.50 -9.30 1.76
C SER A 226 20.87 -10.75 1.48
N SER A 227 21.93 -10.95 0.75
CA SER A 227 22.50 -12.27 0.51
C SER A 227 23.04 -12.95 1.80
N ASN A 228 22.92 -12.30 2.96
CA ASN A 228 23.58 -12.74 4.20
C ASN A 228 22.77 -12.58 5.48
N THR A 229 21.44 -12.50 5.45
CA THR A 229 20.65 -12.64 6.67
C THR A 229 20.22 -14.09 6.89
N GLU A 230 21.19 -14.96 7.12
CA GLU A 230 20.94 -16.24 7.75
C GLU A 230 20.22 -16.03 9.09
N GLY A 231 18.96 -16.43 9.17
CA GLY A 231 18.21 -16.92 10.33
C GLY A 231 18.27 -16.23 11.70
N ALA A 232 19.18 -15.30 11.93
CA ALA A 232 19.43 -14.72 13.25
C ALA A 232 18.67 -13.40 13.51
N ALA A 233 18.21 -12.72 12.47
CA ALA A 233 17.58 -11.40 12.58
C ALA A 233 16.28 -11.41 13.40
N PRO A 234 15.34 -12.35 13.23
CA PRO A 234 14.08 -12.36 13.98
C PRO A 234 14.29 -12.52 15.47
N LEU A 235 15.16 -13.45 15.89
CA LEU A 235 15.42 -13.70 17.32
C LEU A 235 16.17 -12.53 17.97
N LYS A 236 17.12 -11.95 17.29
CA LYS A 236 17.83 -10.75 17.78
C LYS A 236 16.87 -9.58 17.92
N CYS A 237 16.00 -9.35 16.94
CA CYS A 237 14.96 -8.34 17.00
C CYS A 237 14.04 -8.57 18.21
N LEU A 238 13.55 -9.79 18.39
CA LEU A 238 12.67 -10.16 19.49
C LEU A 238 13.31 -9.89 20.86
N LEU A 239 14.60 -10.19 21.03
CA LEU A 239 15.27 -10.10 22.31
C LEU A 239 15.81 -8.71 22.65
N THR A 240 16.29 -7.97 21.66
CA THR A 240 17.05 -6.74 21.91
C THR A 240 16.38 -5.47 21.38
N GLY A 241 15.37 -5.60 20.52
CA GLY A 241 14.80 -4.45 19.80
C GLY A 241 15.74 -3.87 18.73
N ALA A 242 16.94 -4.42 18.57
CA ALA A 242 17.91 -3.98 17.58
C ALA A 242 17.91 -4.90 16.36
N GLY A 243 18.09 -4.33 15.17
CA GLY A 243 18.07 -5.09 13.92
C GLY A 243 16.65 -5.52 13.50
N CYS A 244 15.61 -4.82 14.01
CA CYS A 244 14.23 -4.98 13.59
C CYS A 244 13.95 -4.28 12.24
N ASN A 245 14.98 -3.86 11.55
CA ASN A 245 14.86 -3.43 10.18
C ASN A 245 14.61 -4.67 9.35
N PHE A 246 13.38 -4.87 8.93
CA PHE A 246 13.05 -5.82 7.86
C PHE A 246 13.64 -5.35 6.52
N GLU A 247 14.17 -4.16 6.48
CA GLU A 247 15.09 -3.65 5.48
C GLU A 247 16.50 -4.14 5.81
N GLY A 248 16.76 -5.41 5.54
CA GLY A 248 18.07 -6.04 5.75
C GLY A 248 19.12 -5.64 4.73
N SER A 249 19.06 -4.43 4.18
CA SER A 249 19.98 -3.95 3.17
C SER A 249 20.94 -2.93 3.74
N PRO A 250 22.22 -3.04 3.40
CA PRO A 250 23.15 -1.93 3.58
C PRO A 250 22.61 -0.69 2.85
N PRO A 251 22.80 0.53 3.37
CA PRO A 251 22.26 1.74 2.81
C PRO A 251 22.70 2.08 1.37
N HIS A 252 23.58 1.29 0.78
CA HIS A 252 24.17 1.51 -0.54
C HIS A 252 23.57 0.67 -1.67
N GLU A 253 22.72 -0.31 -1.34
CA GLU A 253 22.18 -1.27 -2.31
C GLU A 253 20.66 -1.16 -2.48
N GLY A 254 20.02 -0.24 -1.78
CA GLY A 254 18.59 -0.04 -1.85
C GLY A 254 18.14 0.29 -3.27
N GLY A 255 17.27 -0.53 -3.82
CA GLY A 255 16.61 -0.30 -5.11
C GLY A 255 15.14 0.01 -4.90
N ASN A 256 14.61 0.97 -5.66
CA ASN A 256 13.19 1.20 -5.72
C ASN A 256 12.52 0.10 -6.57
N LEU A 257 11.62 -0.67 -5.96
CA LEU A 257 10.92 -1.78 -6.61
C LEU A 257 9.40 -1.57 -6.58
N HIS A 258 8.96 -0.33 -6.61
CA HIS A 258 7.56 0.06 -6.53
C HIS A 258 6.74 -0.41 -7.74
N ARG A 259 5.46 -0.71 -7.50
CA ARG A 259 4.49 -1.08 -8.52
C ARG A 259 3.13 -0.50 -8.20
N ASN A 260 2.45 0.04 -9.18
CA ASN A 260 1.04 0.37 -9.05
C ASN A 260 0.22 -0.88 -9.32
N VAL A 261 -0.54 -1.33 -8.34
CA VAL A 261 -1.46 -2.47 -8.44
C VAL A 261 -2.85 -1.94 -8.77
N ILE A 262 -3.40 -2.38 -9.89
CA ILE A 262 -4.68 -1.93 -10.43
C ILE A 262 -5.65 -3.09 -10.43
N TYR A 263 -6.84 -2.86 -9.90
CA TYR A 263 -7.94 -3.83 -9.90
C TYR A 263 -8.82 -3.67 -11.13
N LYS A 264 -9.36 -4.78 -11.59
CA LYS A 264 -10.38 -4.82 -12.63
C LYS A 264 -11.74 -5.22 -12.04
N GLY A 265 -12.79 -4.48 -12.42
CA GLY A 265 -14.14 -4.79 -11.99
C GLY A 265 -14.49 -4.21 -10.61
N ASN A 266 -15.41 -4.87 -9.89
CA ASN A 266 -16.05 -4.35 -8.68
C ASN A 266 -15.77 -5.14 -7.42
N LYS A 267 -14.77 -6.01 -7.45
CA LYS A 267 -14.34 -6.82 -6.31
C LYS A 267 -12.97 -6.38 -5.86
N PHE A 268 -12.85 -6.08 -4.58
CA PHE A 268 -11.62 -5.56 -3.99
C PHE A 268 -11.34 -6.27 -2.67
N THR A 269 -10.08 -6.28 -2.26
CA THR A 269 -9.69 -6.76 -0.93
C THR A 269 -10.01 -5.71 0.14
N VAL A 270 -10.24 -6.13 1.37
CA VAL A 270 -10.46 -5.23 2.52
C VAL A 270 -9.22 -4.43 2.88
N GLU A 271 -8.05 -4.92 2.49
CA GLU A 271 -6.75 -4.28 2.67
C GLU A 271 -5.87 -4.56 1.45
N PRO A 272 -5.02 -3.61 1.01
CA PRO A 272 -4.05 -3.87 -0.03
C PRO A 272 -2.92 -4.78 0.48
N PHE A 273 -2.34 -5.58 -0.40
CA PHE A 273 -1.08 -6.28 -0.12
C PHE A 273 0.07 -5.27 -0.13
N THR A 274 0.79 -5.15 0.98
CA THR A 274 1.79 -4.11 1.14
C THR A 274 3.15 -4.66 1.52
N ARG A 275 4.17 -3.79 1.50
CA ARG A 275 5.52 -4.10 2.00
C ARG A 275 5.55 -4.61 3.45
N LEU A 276 4.52 -4.33 4.24
CA LEU A 276 4.42 -4.83 5.61
C LEU A 276 4.08 -6.32 5.65
N LYS A 277 3.52 -6.89 4.58
CA LYS A 277 3.36 -8.33 4.41
C LYS A 277 4.62 -8.95 3.81
N SER A 278 5.13 -8.39 2.72
CA SER A 278 6.39 -8.83 2.09
C SER A 278 7.03 -7.70 1.27
N LEU A 279 8.36 -7.68 1.23
CA LEU A 279 9.14 -6.83 0.34
C LEU A 279 9.43 -7.50 -1.01
N ASN A 280 9.20 -8.82 -1.09
CA ASN A 280 9.43 -9.60 -2.29
C ASN A 280 8.30 -9.40 -3.30
N PRO A 281 8.56 -8.84 -4.49
CA PRO A 281 7.54 -8.71 -5.54
C PRO A 281 6.94 -10.05 -6.01
N GLU A 282 7.65 -11.15 -5.86
CA GLU A 282 7.16 -12.48 -6.24
C GLU A 282 6.04 -12.94 -5.29
N ASP A 283 6.06 -12.53 -4.02
CA ASP A 283 4.97 -12.77 -3.08
C ASP A 283 3.74 -11.93 -3.44
N LEU A 284 3.94 -10.69 -3.92
CA LEU A 284 2.84 -9.90 -4.48
C LEU A 284 2.20 -10.62 -5.67
N TRP A 285 3.00 -11.15 -6.61
CA TRP A 285 2.45 -11.87 -7.77
C TRP A 285 1.72 -13.16 -7.37
N SER A 286 2.23 -13.88 -6.36
CA SER A 286 1.57 -15.06 -5.80
C SER A 286 0.19 -14.70 -5.23
N TRP A 287 0.13 -13.62 -4.46
CA TRP A 287 -1.12 -13.10 -3.93
C TRP A 287 -2.09 -12.64 -5.06
N MET A 288 -1.59 -12.00 -6.11
CA MET A 288 -2.43 -11.62 -7.26
C MET A 288 -2.97 -12.85 -8.01
N ASP A 289 -2.20 -13.94 -8.11
CA ASP A 289 -2.69 -15.20 -8.68
C ASP A 289 -3.79 -15.82 -7.81
N GLU A 290 -3.63 -15.84 -6.47
CA GLU A 290 -4.67 -16.29 -5.53
C GLU A 290 -5.95 -15.45 -5.63
N LEU A 291 -5.84 -14.14 -5.77
CA LEU A 291 -7.00 -13.26 -6.00
C LEU A 291 -7.73 -13.64 -7.28
N ARG A 292 -6.99 -13.91 -8.35
CA ARG A 292 -7.54 -14.25 -9.66
C ARG A 292 -8.31 -15.58 -9.62
N GLU A 293 -7.82 -16.56 -8.84
CA GLU A 293 -8.57 -17.81 -8.56
C GLU A 293 -9.89 -17.56 -7.83
N ASN A 294 -9.98 -16.48 -7.04
CA ASN A 294 -11.18 -16.03 -6.33
C ASN A 294 -12.02 -15.02 -7.13
N GLY A 295 -11.71 -14.80 -8.41
CA GLY A 295 -12.48 -13.96 -9.31
C GLY A 295 -12.22 -12.46 -9.13
N VAL A 296 -11.07 -12.10 -8.55
CA VAL A 296 -10.58 -10.71 -8.49
C VAL A 296 -9.37 -10.58 -9.42
N ASP A 297 -9.52 -9.87 -10.52
CA ASP A 297 -8.46 -9.67 -11.50
C ASP A 297 -7.67 -8.40 -11.20
N THR A 298 -6.35 -8.51 -11.24
CA THR A 298 -5.42 -7.42 -10.96
C THR A 298 -4.24 -7.45 -11.91
N LEU A 299 -3.62 -6.30 -12.12
CA LEU A 299 -2.31 -6.19 -12.78
C LEU A 299 -1.41 -5.24 -12.00
N ALA A 300 -0.11 -5.37 -12.15
CA ALA A 300 0.86 -4.47 -11.54
C ALA A 300 1.72 -3.81 -12.63
N ILE A 301 2.00 -2.51 -12.44
CA ILE A 301 2.85 -1.72 -13.32
C ILE A 301 4.09 -1.29 -12.54
N PRO A 302 5.26 -1.89 -12.81
CA PRO A 302 6.50 -1.46 -12.17
C PRO A 302 6.89 -0.07 -12.64
N HIS A 303 7.33 0.76 -11.71
CA HIS A 303 7.80 2.11 -12.00
C HIS A 303 9.05 2.44 -11.20
N ASN A 304 9.68 3.61 -11.46
CA ASN A 304 10.93 4.03 -10.83
C ASN A 304 12.12 3.08 -11.09
N SER A 305 12.17 2.42 -12.24
CA SER A 305 13.29 1.55 -12.62
C SER A 305 14.62 2.29 -12.65
N ASN A 306 14.61 3.60 -12.91
CA ASN A 306 15.77 4.49 -12.82
C ASN A 306 16.30 4.66 -11.38
N GLY A 307 15.47 4.42 -10.36
CA GLY A 307 15.83 4.39 -8.94
C GLY A 307 16.04 2.98 -8.41
N SER A 308 15.95 1.95 -9.23
CA SER A 308 16.00 0.55 -8.79
C SER A 308 17.40 -0.02 -8.63
N ASN A 309 18.43 0.73 -8.96
CA ASN A 309 19.80 0.25 -8.94
C ASN A 309 20.01 -1.05 -9.78
N GLY A 310 19.26 -1.17 -10.89
CA GLY A 310 19.22 -2.33 -11.77
C GLY A 310 18.33 -3.48 -11.31
N GLN A 311 17.82 -3.45 -10.08
CA GLN A 311 17.11 -4.57 -9.46
C GLN A 311 15.69 -4.80 -10.00
N MET A 312 15.05 -3.80 -10.60
CA MET A 312 13.69 -3.93 -11.14
C MET A 312 13.59 -5.00 -12.24
N PHE A 313 14.64 -5.16 -13.03
CA PHE A 313 14.70 -6.05 -14.19
C PHE A 313 15.96 -6.92 -14.19
N GLU A 314 16.33 -7.46 -13.02
CA GLU A 314 17.44 -8.38 -12.89
C GLU A 314 17.18 -9.72 -13.61
N MET A 315 18.27 -10.38 -14.00
CA MET A 315 18.25 -11.73 -14.60
C MET A 315 18.26 -12.85 -13.56
N GLU A 316 17.93 -12.52 -12.33
CA GLU A 316 17.81 -13.42 -11.19
C GLU A 316 16.47 -13.16 -10.47
N ASN A 317 15.93 -14.21 -9.85
CA ASN A 317 14.75 -14.09 -8.98
C ASN A 317 15.12 -13.50 -7.60
N TRP A 318 14.14 -13.35 -6.73
CA TRP A 318 14.37 -12.79 -5.39
C TRP A 318 15.42 -13.57 -4.57
N ASP A 319 15.52 -14.87 -4.75
CA ASP A 319 16.50 -15.73 -4.07
C ASP A 319 17.89 -15.72 -4.71
N GLY A 320 18.11 -14.94 -5.77
CA GLY A 320 19.38 -14.86 -6.47
C GLY A 320 19.62 -16.01 -7.45
N LEU A 321 18.59 -16.74 -7.82
CA LEU A 321 18.68 -17.80 -8.84
C LEU A 321 18.39 -17.23 -10.23
N PRO A 322 19.08 -17.71 -11.27
CA PRO A 322 18.81 -17.28 -12.64
C PRO A 322 17.33 -17.48 -13.02
N ILE A 323 16.74 -16.49 -13.68
CA ILE A 323 15.35 -16.58 -14.13
C ILE A 323 15.20 -17.65 -15.21
N ALA A 324 14.11 -18.43 -15.10
CA ALA A 324 13.70 -19.44 -16.06
C ALA A 324 12.44 -18.98 -16.83
N SER A 325 12.02 -19.74 -17.85
CA SER A 325 10.80 -19.45 -18.61
C SER A 325 9.55 -19.34 -17.71
N GLN A 326 9.45 -20.22 -16.71
CA GLN A 326 8.34 -20.20 -15.75
C GLN A 326 8.29 -18.90 -14.94
N TYR A 327 9.44 -18.36 -14.55
CA TYR A 327 9.51 -17.05 -13.90
C TYR A 327 9.03 -15.94 -14.83
N ALA A 328 9.44 -15.96 -16.09
CA ALA A 328 9.00 -14.97 -17.06
C ALA A 328 7.48 -15.04 -17.29
N GLU A 329 6.91 -16.24 -17.41
CA GLU A 329 5.46 -16.45 -17.53
C GLU A 329 4.71 -15.95 -16.28
N PHE A 330 5.24 -16.23 -15.09
CA PHE A 330 4.68 -15.78 -13.81
C PHE A 330 4.67 -14.25 -13.72
N ARG A 331 5.81 -13.62 -14.05
CA ARG A 331 5.92 -12.16 -14.07
C ARG A 331 5.00 -11.53 -15.12
N MET A 332 5.03 -12.00 -16.36
CA MET A 332 4.23 -11.44 -17.45
C MET A 332 2.71 -11.53 -17.20
N ARG A 333 2.25 -12.56 -16.47
CA ARG A 333 0.84 -12.69 -16.07
C ARG A 333 0.43 -11.60 -15.10
N ASN A 334 1.33 -11.11 -14.26
CA ASN A 334 1.08 -10.15 -13.21
C ASN A 334 1.55 -8.73 -13.57
N GLU A 335 2.62 -8.62 -14.37
CA GLU A 335 3.19 -7.36 -14.89
C GLU A 335 3.21 -7.41 -16.43
N PRO A 336 2.06 -7.28 -17.10
CA PRO A 336 1.96 -7.50 -18.56
C PRO A 336 2.47 -6.33 -19.40
N LEU A 337 2.90 -5.21 -18.78
CA LEU A 337 3.31 -3.97 -19.44
C LEU A 337 4.81 -3.69 -19.24
#